data_5bd47b8e2db6c7ed90fd2e3a680d115e
#
_entry.id   5bd47b8e2db6c7ed90fd2e3a680d115e
#
_cell.length_a   1.000
_cell.length_b   1.000
_cell.length_c   1.000
_cell.angle_alpha   90.00
_cell.angle_beta   90.00
_cell.angle_gamma   90.00
#
_symmetry.space_group_name_H-M   'P 1'
#
loop_
_entity.id
_entity.type
_entity.pdbx_description
1 polymer ?
#
loop_
_entity_poly.entity_id
_entity_poly.type
_entity_poly.pdbx_seq_one_letter_code
_entity_poly.pdbx_strand_id
1 'polypeptide(L)'
;EEGMGVELTDRIHYIRTIMDELQRIDSHLLYLGCTAQDLGALTAFLYCMRDREHVLNVMEETTGGRLIQNYYRIGGCQADIDPKFVENTKKLCKYLRPMIQEYLDVFGDNVITHNRLVGVGPMGREDCINYAVTGPAGRAAGWKNDTRKRHPYDLYDKVEWEEITMTGCDSMDRYYCHIKELYQSLNIIEQLIDNIPEGDFYVKQKPIIKVPEGQWYFSVEGASGEFGVYLHSKGDKSPYRMKMRPMGLTLTGALDPMLR
;
A
#
# COMPACT_ATOMS: atom_id res chain seq x y z
N GLU A 1 -18.90 3.91 2.62
CA GLU A 1 -19.07 4.75 3.81
C GLU A 1 -19.42 6.18 3.39
N GLU A 2 -18.60 6.82 2.55
CA GLU A 2 -18.84 8.18 2.05
C GLU A 2 -20.21 8.34 1.38
N GLY A 3 -20.56 7.48 0.42
CA GLY A 3 -21.88 7.51 -0.26
C GLY A 3 -23.08 7.26 0.66
N MET A 4 -22.86 6.80 1.88
CA MET A 4 -23.88 6.57 2.90
C MET A 4 -23.85 7.60 4.02
N GLY A 5 -22.87 8.50 4.05
CA GLY A 5 -22.65 9.46 5.13
C GLY A 5 -22.34 8.80 6.48
N VAL A 6 -21.58 7.70 6.46
CA VAL A 6 -21.17 7.01 7.70
C VAL A 6 -19.94 7.70 8.26
N GLU A 7 -20.08 8.30 9.42
CA GLU A 7 -18.96 8.87 10.18
C GLU A 7 -18.29 7.76 11.00
N LEU A 8 -16.95 7.69 10.87
CA LEU A 8 -16.13 6.73 11.60
C LEU A 8 -15.52 7.38 12.84
N THR A 9 -15.17 6.55 13.83
CA THR A 9 -14.46 7.03 15.02
C THR A 9 -12.98 7.26 14.72
N ASP A 10 -12.33 8.15 15.48
CA ASP A 10 -10.88 8.36 15.34
C ASP A 10 -10.10 7.05 15.51
N ARG A 11 -10.51 6.18 16.44
CA ARG A 11 -9.88 4.86 16.63
C ARG A 11 -9.86 4.03 15.35
N ILE A 12 -10.95 4.02 14.58
CA ILE A 12 -11.05 3.29 13.32
C ILE A 12 -10.03 3.82 12.31
N HIS A 13 -9.92 5.15 12.18
CA HIS A 13 -8.95 5.79 11.29
C HIS A 13 -7.51 5.45 11.66
N TYR A 14 -7.15 5.42 12.96
CA TYR A 14 -5.83 5.00 13.43
C TYR A 14 -5.54 3.54 13.06
N ILE A 15 -6.46 2.63 13.38
CA ILE A 15 -6.29 1.20 13.10
C ILE A 15 -6.14 0.97 11.59
N ARG A 16 -7.00 1.56 10.76
CA ARG A 16 -6.95 1.40 9.31
C ARG A 16 -5.64 1.91 8.73
N THR A 17 -5.22 3.12 9.09
CA THR A 17 -3.96 3.68 8.57
C THR A 17 -2.76 2.81 8.91
N ILE A 18 -2.67 2.30 10.15
CA ILE A 18 -1.59 1.39 10.57
C ILE A 18 -1.63 0.07 9.79
N MET A 19 -2.80 -0.52 9.63
CA MET A 19 -2.96 -1.77 8.90
C MET A 19 -2.68 -1.62 7.40
N ASP A 20 -3.05 -0.50 6.80
CA ASP A 20 -2.75 -0.18 5.40
C ASP A 20 -1.23 -0.07 5.17
N GLU A 21 -0.51 0.55 6.08
CA GLU A 21 0.94 0.66 5.97
C GLU A 21 1.66 -0.67 6.28
N LEU A 22 1.14 -1.49 7.19
CA LEU A 22 1.63 -2.87 7.39
C LEU A 22 1.43 -3.72 6.12
N GLN A 23 0.27 -3.60 5.47
CA GLN A 23 -0.02 -4.28 4.21
C GLN A 23 0.88 -3.76 3.07
N ARG A 24 1.20 -2.47 3.07
CA ARG A 24 2.15 -1.89 2.10
C ARG A 24 3.55 -2.45 2.29
N ILE A 25 4.03 -2.54 3.52
CA ILE A 25 5.32 -3.17 3.85
C ILE A 25 5.33 -4.62 3.39
N ASP A 26 4.29 -5.39 3.70
CA ASP A 26 4.14 -6.80 3.26
C ASP A 26 4.28 -6.93 1.74
N SER A 27 3.56 -6.11 1.00
CA SER A 27 3.57 -6.12 -0.47
C SER A 27 4.91 -5.66 -1.06
N HIS A 28 5.56 -4.66 -0.47
CA HIS A 28 6.88 -4.21 -0.93
C HIS A 28 7.95 -5.26 -0.69
N LEU A 29 7.94 -5.95 0.45
CA LEU A 29 8.85 -7.06 0.73
C LEU A 29 8.65 -8.20 -0.28
N LEU A 30 7.41 -8.51 -0.65
CA LEU A 30 7.11 -9.49 -1.70
C LEU A 30 7.68 -9.05 -3.05
N TYR A 31 7.46 -7.79 -3.46
CA TYR A 31 8.00 -7.25 -4.72
C TYR A 31 9.53 -7.33 -4.76
N LEU A 32 10.20 -6.88 -3.70
CA LEU A 32 11.67 -6.89 -3.60
C LEU A 32 12.22 -8.32 -3.68
N GLY A 33 11.61 -9.24 -2.94
CA GLY A 33 12.00 -10.65 -2.96
C GLY A 33 11.82 -11.27 -4.34
N CYS A 34 10.66 -11.13 -4.98
CA CYS A 34 10.41 -11.68 -6.31
C CYS A 34 11.35 -11.08 -7.36
N THR A 35 11.58 -9.77 -7.33
CA THR A 35 12.53 -9.11 -8.23
C THR A 35 13.95 -9.68 -8.06
N ALA A 36 14.38 -9.90 -6.82
CA ALA A 36 15.68 -10.50 -6.55
C ALA A 36 15.76 -11.95 -7.06
N GLN A 37 14.70 -12.74 -6.87
CA GLN A 37 14.62 -14.12 -7.36
C GLN A 37 14.69 -14.19 -8.89
N ASP A 38 13.95 -13.34 -9.58
CA ASP A 38 13.91 -13.28 -11.05
C ASP A 38 15.29 -12.93 -11.65
N LEU A 39 16.07 -12.14 -10.91
CA LEU A 39 17.47 -11.83 -11.27
C LEU A 39 18.49 -12.88 -10.79
N GLY A 40 18.05 -13.95 -10.13
CA GLY A 40 18.90 -15.06 -9.67
C GLY A 40 19.49 -14.85 -8.27
N ALA A 41 19.09 -13.83 -7.53
CA ALA A 41 19.56 -13.54 -6.17
C ALA A 41 18.67 -14.22 -5.10
N LEU A 42 18.70 -15.56 -5.05
CA LEU A 42 17.86 -16.34 -4.14
C LEU A 42 18.04 -15.99 -2.66
N THR A 43 19.25 -15.62 -2.24
CA THR A 43 19.53 -15.22 -0.85
C THR A 43 18.75 -13.97 -0.47
N ALA A 44 18.73 -12.95 -1.34
CA ALA A 44 17.96 -11.73 -1.10
C ALA A 44 16.45 -12.01 -1.05
N PHE A 45 15.94 -12.91 -1.92
CA PHE A 45 14.56 -13.37 -1.83
C PHE A 45 14.24 -13.98 -0.46
N LEU A 46 15.09 -14.89 0.03
CA LEU A 46 14.87 -15.56 1.32
C LEU A 46 14.89 -14.56 2.50
N TYR A 47 15.73 -13.53 2.44
CA TYR A 47 15.75 -12.47 3.45
C TYR A 47 14.44 -11.67 3.46
N CYS A 48 13.97 -11.23 2.31
CA CYS A 48 12.69 -10.55 2.20
C CYS A 48 11.52 -11.41 2.71
N MET A 49 11.51 -12.71 2.39
CA MET A 49 10.46 -13.64 2.85
C MET A 49 10.54 -13.90 4.34
N ARG A 50 11.75 -14.03 4.93
CA ARG A 50 11.96 -14.13 6.38
C ARG A 50 11.33 -12.94 7.11
N ASP A 51 11.58 -11.75 6.63
CA ASP A 51 11.15 -10.51 7.30
C ASP A 51 9.65 -10.24 7.06
N ARG A 52 9.16 -10.65 5.90
CA ARG A 52 7.73 -10.66 5.58
C ARG A 52 6.92 -11.51 6.56
N GLU A 53 7.44 -12.66 7.00
CA GLU A 53 6.80 -13.50 8.02
C GLU A 53 6.54 -12.75 9.33
N HIS A 54 7.44 -11.86 9.76
CA HIS A 54 7.22 -11.04 10.95
C HIS A 54 6.05 -10.06 10.78
N VAL A 55 5.88 -9.47 9.60
CA VAL A 55 4.74 -8.60 9.29
C VAL A 55 3.43 -9.40 9.31
N LEU A 56 3.42 -10.55 8.63
CA LEU A 56 2.25 -11.43 8.58
C LEU A 56 1.81 -11.90 9.96
N ASN A 57 2.75 -12.20 10.86
CA ASN A 57 2.44 -12.62 12.25
C ASN A 57 1.71 -11.49 13.01
N VAL A 58 2.19 -10.24 12.92
CA VAL A 58 1.52 -9.09 13.56
C VAL A 58 0.11 -8.89 13.01
N MET A 59 -0.07 -9.02 11.69
CA MET A 59 -1.38 -8.89 11.07
C MET A 59 -2.32 -10.04 11.47
N GLU A 60 -1.83 -11.28 11.49
CA GLU A 60 -2.61 -12.46 11.86
C GLU A 60 -3.13 -12.40 13.29
N GLU A 61 -2.31 -11.96 14.25
CA GLU A 61 -2.70 -11.83 15.66
C GLU A 61 -3.94 -10.96 15.85
N THR A 62 -4.10 -9.93 15.00
CA THR A 62 -5.24 -8.97 15.08
C THR A 62 -6.40 -9.38 14.17
N THR A 63 -6.11 -9.82 12.96
CA THR A 63 -7.13 -10.04 11.92
C THR A 63 -7.58 -11.50 11.80
N GLY A 64 -6.79 -12.43 12.30
CA GLY A 64 -6.99 -13.87 12.13
C GLY A 64 -6.59 -14.40 10.75
N GLY A 65 -6.14 -13.53 9.84
CA GLY A 65 -5.73 -13.87 8.48
C GLY A 65 -4.31 -13.41 8.17
N ARG A 66 -3.55 -14.22 7.43
CA ARG A 66 -2.17 -13.89 7.05
C ARG A 66 -2.10 -13.11 5.74
N LEU A 67 -2.87 -13.50 4.74
CA LEU A 67 -2.81 -12.95 3.38
C LEU A 67 -4.09 -12.22 2.97
N ILE A 68 -5.24 -12.79 3.27
CA ILE A 68 -6.57 -12.26 2.92
C ILE A 68 -7.29 -11.97 4.24
N GLN A 69 -6.99 -10.83 4.83
CA GLN A 69 -7.48 -10.47 6.16
C GLN A 69 -8.99 -10.20 6.18
N ASN A 70 -9.55 -9.62 5.09
CA ASN A 70 -10.95 -9.19 5.02
C ASN A 70 -11.39 -8.43 6.29
N TYR A 71 -10.50 -7.59 6.82
CA TYR A 71 -10.61 -6.99 8.13
C TYR A 71 -11.51 -5.76 8.15
N TYR A 72 -11.54 -5.00 7.04
CA TYR A 72 -12.37 -3.80 6.95
C TYR A 72 -13.81 -4.15 6.64
N ARG A 73 -14.72 -3.48 7.35
CA ARG A 73 -16.16 -3.57 7.13
C ARG A 73 -16.73 -2.16 7.02
N ILE A 74 -17.90 -2.03 6.39
CA ILE A 74 -18.63 -0.76 6.38
C ILE A 74 -18.99 -0.41 7.82
N GLY A 75 -18.47 0.72 8.29
CA GLY A 75 -18.60 1.18 9.67
C GLY A 75 -17.36 0.89 10.55
N GLY A 76 -16.30 0.27 10.05
CA GLY A 76 -15.07 0.09 10.84
C GLY A 76 -14.30 -1.19 10.54
N CYS A 77 -13.88 -1.87 11.60
CA CYS A 77 -13.10 -3.09 11.56
C CYS A 77 -13.91 -4.30 12.01
N GLN A 78 -13.48 -5.52 11.66
CA GLN A 78 -14.16 -6.76 12.02
C GLN A 78 -13.99 -7.12 13.51
N ALA A 79 -12.83 -6.78 14.08
CA ALA A 79 -12.47 -7.00 15.46
C ALA A 79 -11.62 -5.82 15.94
N ASP A 80 -11.49 -5.64 17.24
CA ASP A 80 -10.53 -4.69 17.80
C ASP A 80 -9.11 -5.25 17.69
N ILE A 81 -8.13 -4.38 17.86
CA ILE A 81 -6.71 -4.77 17.87
C ILE A 81 -6.43 -5.69 19.07
N ASP A 82 -5.54 -6.67 18.84
CA ASP A 82 -5.04 -7.52 19.93
C ASP A 82 -4.32 -6.67 21.00
N PRO A 83 -4.44 -7.00 22.29
CA PRO A 83 -3.76 -6.25 23.36
C PRO A 83 -2.24 -6.11 23.20
N LYS A 84 -1.59 -7.04 22.47
CA LYS A 84 -0.15 -7.00 22.19
C LYS A 84 0.18 -6.27 20.87
N PHE A 85 -0.82 -5.86 20.10
CA PHE A 85 -0.63 -5.26 18.78
C PHE A 85 0.36 -4.10 18.81
N VAL A 86 0.19 -3.17 19.73
CA VAL A 86 1.06 -2.00 19.89
C VAL A 86 2.51 -2.43 20.16
N GLU A 87 2.71 -3.35 21.11
CA GLU A 87 4.04 -3.83 21.47
C GLU A 87 4.72 -4.59 20.31
N ASN A 88 3.97 -5.48 19.66
CA ASN A 88 4.49 -6.31 18.56
C ASN A 88 4.79 -5.46 17.33
N THR A 89 3.94 -4.48 17.00
CA THR A 89 4.19 -3.54 15.90
C THR A 89 5.44 -2.68 16.15
N LYS A 90 5.66 -2.20 17.37
CA LYS A 90 6.88 -1.46 17.72
C LYS A 90 8.14 -2.32 17.58
N LYS A 91 8.08 -3.56 18.05
CA LYS A 91 9.18 -4.52 17.88
C LYS A 91 9.47 -4.77 16.41
N LEU A 92 8.42 -4.91 15.59
CA LEU A 92 8.52 -5.08 14.15
C LEU A 92 9.20 -3.87 13.49
N CYS A 93 8.76 -2.64 13.78
CA CYS A 93 9.37 -1.43 13.22
C CYS A 93 10.87 -1.34 13.56
N LYS A 94 11.21 -1.56 14.82
CA LYS A 94 12.61 -1.58 15.27
C LYS A 94 13.45 -2.65 14.58
N TYR A 95 12.86 -3.83 14.33
CA TYR A 95 13.51 -4.93 13.64
C TYR A 95 13.71 -4.63 12.14
N LEU A 96 12.69 -4.12 11.45
CA LEU A 96 12.72 -3.94 9.99
C LEU A 96 13.66 -2.82 9.54
N ARG A 97 13.84 -1.75 10.32
CA ARG A 97 14.70 -0.61 9.91
C ARG A 97 16.10 -1.01 9.48
N PRO A 98 16.88 -1.79 10.26
CA PRO A 98 18.20 -2.25 9.81
C PRO A 98 18.11 -3.28 8.66
N MET A 99 17.02 -4.06 8.56
CA MET A 99 16.86 -5.04 7.47
C MET A 99 16.70 -4.38 6.10
N ILE A 100 16.11 -3.19 6.03
CA ILE A 100 16.01 -2.43 4.77
C ILE A 100 17.42 -2.10 4.24
N GLN A 101 18.37 -1.75 5.12
CA GLN A 101 19.75 -1.54 4.71
C GLN A 101 20.41 -2.87 4.25
N GLU A 102 20.11 -3.99 4.91
CA GLU A 102 20.59 -5.31 4.50
C GLU A 102 20.16 -5.66 3.06
N TYR A 103 18.93 -5.29 2.64
CA TYR A 103 18.47 -5.49 1.25
C TYR A 103 19.27 -4.66 0.25
N LEU A 104 19.64 -3.43 0.60
CA LEU A 104 20.50 -2.61 -0.23
C LEU A 104 21.91 -3.22 -0.34
N ASP A 105 22.51 -3.58 0.77
CA ASP A 105 23.86 -4.13 0.82
C ASP A 105 24.00 -5.46 0.05
N VAL A 106 23.00 -6.34 0.18
CA VAL A 106 23.03 -7.68 -0.44
C VAL A 106 22.62 -7.65 -1.91
N PHE A 107 21.67 -6.80 -2.28
CA PHE A 107 21.09 -6.81 -3.62
C PHE A 107 21.10 -5.43 -4.29
N GLY A 108 20.61 -4.37 -3.65
CA GLY A 108 20.42 -3.06 -4.27
C GLY A 108 21.72 -2.45 -4.79
N ASP A 109 22.78 -2.46 -3.98
CA ASP A 109 24.06 -1.85 -4.31
C ASP A 109 25.01 -2.82 -5.03
N ASN A 110 24.53 -4.01 -5.41
CA ASN A 110 25.32 -4.99 -6.13
C ASN A 110 25.49 -4.58 -7.61
N VAL A 111 26.73 -4.67 -8.10
CA VAL A 111 27.10 -4.34 -9.49
C VAL A 111 26.30 -5.15 -10.51
N ILE A 112 25.98 -6.41 -10.21
CA ILE A 112 25.19 -7.27 -11.09
C ILE A 112 23.75 -6.74 -11.18
N THR A 113 23.17 -6.33 -10.06
CA THR A 113 21.82 -5.74 -9.99
C THR A 113 21.77 -4.46 -10.80
N HIS A 114 22.74 -3.55 -10.60
CA HIS A 114 22.86 -2.32 -11.38
C HIS A 114 22.93 -2.59 -12.88
N ASN A 115 23.79 -3.49 -13.31
CA ASN A 115 23.94 -3.83 -14.74
C ASN A 115 22.69 -4.46 -15.37
N ARG A 116 21.78 -5.02 -14.55
CA ARG A 116 20.56 -5.66 -15.01
C ARG A 116 19.30 -4.80 -14.90
N LEU A 117 19.31 -3.76 -14.08
CA LEU A 117 18.15 -2.92 -13.85
C LEU A 117 18.28 -1.49 -14.39
N VAL A 118 19.50 -0.93 -14.40
CA VAL A 118 19.71 0.44 -14.89
C VAL A 118 19.49 0.50 -16.40
N GLY A 119 18.66 1.45 -16.83
CA GLY A 119 18.30 1.64 -18.24
C GLY A 119 17.38 0.57 -18.81
N VAL A 120 16.88 -0.37 -18.00
CA VAL A 120 15.98 -1.43 -18.46
C VAL A 120 14.54 -1.06 -18.23
N GLY A 121 13.68 -1.23 -19.26
CA GLY A 121 12.26 -0.92 -19.22
C GLY A 121 12.00 0.57 -18.90
N PRO A 122 12.64 1.51 -19.61
CA PRO A 122 12.44 2.93 -19.35
C PRO A 122 11.02 3.33 -19.71
N MET A 123 10.39 4.12 -18.82
CA MET A 123 9.05 4.64 -19.03
C MET A 123 8.98 6.08 -18.54
N GLY A 124 8.89 7.02 -19.46
CA GLY A 124 8.88 8.44 -19.17
C GLY A 124 7.58 8.88 -18.46
N ARG A 125 7.63 10.07 -17.86
CA ARG A 125 6.46 10.64 -17.16
C ARG A 125 5.23 10.77 -18.07
N GLU A 126 5.43 11.18 -19.33
CA GLU A 126 4.35 11.36 -20.30
C GLU A 126 3.67 10.02 -20.61
N ASP A 127 4.44 8.95 -20.78
CA ASP A 127 3.92 7.60 -20.98
C ASP A 127 3.16 7.12 -19.74
N CYS A 128 3.70 7.36 -18.53
CA CYS A 128 2.98 7.03 -17.30
C CYS A 128 1.61 7.70 -17.23
N ILE A 129 1.50 8.96 -17.63
CA ILE A 129 0.23 9.70 -17.67
C ILE A 129 -0.69 9.11 -18.75
N ASN A 130 -0.20 8.88 -19.95
CA ASN A 130 -0.99 8.38 -21.09
C ASN A 130 -1.56 6.98 -20.84
N TYR A 131 -0.79 6.10 -20.18
CA TYR A 131 -1.21 4.76 -19.80
C TYR A 131 -1.84 4.69 -18.41
N ALA A 132 -1.95 5.82 -17.69
CA ALA A 132 -2.46 5.92 -16.32
C ALA A 132 -1.71 4.98 -15.34
N VAL A 133 -0.41 4.86 -15.48
CA VAL A 133 0.48 4.07 -14.59
C VAL A 133 0.78 4.87 -13.34
N THR A 134 0.17 4.50 -12.23
CA THR A 134 0.33 5.13 -10.92
C THR A 134 1.26 4.31 -10.00
N GLY A 135 1.41 4.75 -8.76
CA GLY A 135 2.21 4.04 -7.76
C GLY A 135 3.71 4.20 -7.95
N PRO A 136 4.51 3.27 -7.41
CA PRO A 136 5.97 3.34 -7.50
C PRO A 136 6.50 3.42 -8.93
N ALA A 137 5.83 2.78 -9.90
CA ALA A 137 6.21 2.86 -11.31
C ALA A 137 6.06 4.28 -11.89
N GLY A 138 4.96 4.97 -11.60
CA GLY A 138 4.76 6.36 -12.00
C GLY A 138 5.67 7.32 -11.22
N ARG A 139 5.89 7.07 -9.94
CA ARG A 139 6.79 7.87 -9.10
C ARG A 139 8.26 7.71 -9.50
N ALA A 140 8.67 6.54 -10.00
CA ALA A 140 9.99 6.34 -10.58
C ALA A 140 10.25 7.23 -11.80
N ALA A 141 9.20 7.62 -12.53
CA ALA A 141 9.25 8.57 -13.65
C ALA A 141 9.09 10.06 -13.22
N GLY A 142 9.18 10.36 -11.94
CA GLY A 142 9.02 11.72 -11.40
C GLY A 142 7.58 12.23 -11.39
N TRP A 143 6.60 11.37 -11.59
CA TRP A 143 5.20 11.77 -11.53
C TRP A 143 4.69 11.69 -10.09
N LYS A 144 4.57 12.85 -9.45
CA LYS A 144 3.94 13.00 -8.12
C LYS A 144 2.46 12.70 -8.23
N ASN A 145 2.06 11.52 -7.87
CA ASN A 145 0.69 11.02 -7.98
C ASN A 145 0.34 10.01 -6.88
N ASP A 146 0.73 10.30 -5.65
CA ASP A 146 0.32 9.49 -4.52
C ASP A 146 -1.07 9.93 -4.03
N THR A 147 -2.04 9.01 -4.05
CA THR A 147 -3.42 9.28 -3.66
C THR A 147 -3.52 9.73 -2.21
N ARG A 148 -2.63 9.24 -1.32
CA ARG A 148 -2.56 9.64 0.09
C ARG A 148 -2.23 11.13 0.28
N LYS A 149 -1.53 11.76 -0.70
CA LYS A 149 -1.21 13.20 -0.70
C LYS A 149 -2.22 14.03 -1.48
N ARG A 150 -2.72 13.49 -2.60
CA ARG A 150 -3.64 14.23 -3.49
C ARG A 150 -5.08 14.26 -3.00
N HIS A 151 -5.54 13.15 -2.45
CA HIS A 151 -6.88 12.93 -1.90
C HIS A 151 -6.75 12.19 -0.56
N PRO A 152 -6.27 12.88 0.49
CA PRO A 152 -6.03 12.24 1.78
C PRO A 152 -7.29 11.57 2.32
N TYR A 153 -7.11 10.38 2.85
CA TYR A 153 -8.13 9.62 3.54
C TYR A 153 -7.55 9.14 4.88
N ASP A 154 -8.42 8.69 5.77
CA ASP A 154 -8.08 8.32 7.15
C ASP A 154 -7.18 9.37 7.85
N LEU A 155 -5.91 9.08 8.12
CA LEU A 155 -5.00 9.99 8.83
C LEU A 155 -3.81 10.48 7.99
N TYR A 156 -3.80 10.26 6.69
CA TYR A 156 -2.66 10.61 5.85
C TYR A 156 -2.38 12.11 5.73
N ASP A 157 -3.35 12.96 6.05
CA ASP A 157 -3.20 14.43 6.16
C ASP A 157 -2.64 14.89 7.52
N LYS A 158 -2.67 14.01 8.54
CA LYS A 158 -2.26 14.33 9.92
C LYS A 158 -0.87 13.79 10.28
N VAL A 159 -0.24 13.03 9.39
CA VAL A 159 1.08 12.42 9.60
C VAL A 159 2.12 13.04 8.69
N GLU A 160 3.36 13.13 9.19
CA GLU A 160 4.49 13.63 8.43
C GLU A 160 5.17 12.48 7.67
N TRP A 161 5.20 12.60 6.35
CA TRP A 161 5.86 11.66 5.45
C TRP A 161 6.11 12.31 4.08
N GLU A 162 7.04 11.76 3.33
CA GLU A 162 7.43 12.25 2.01
C GLU A 162 6.94 11.33 0.89
N GLU A 163 6.39 11.91 -0.17
CA GLU A 163 6.12 11.19 -1.40
C GLU A 163 7.43 10.93 -2.13
N ILE A 164 7.82 9.67 -2.22
CA ILE A 164 9.07 9.27 -2.87
C ILE A 164 8.93 9.36 -4.39
N THR A 165 9.81 10.10 -5.03
CA THR A 165 9.90 10.19 -6.49
C THR A 165 11.35 10.07 -6.95
N MET A 166 11.54 9.45 -8.13
CA MET A 166 12.83 9.28 -8.79
C MET A 166 12.78 9.94 -10.18
N THR A 167 13.85 9.91 -10.93
CA THR A 167 13.94 10.59 -12.24
C THR A 167 14.56 9.76 -13.36
N GLY A 168 15.12 8.58 -13.06
CA GLY A 168 15.76 7.71 -14.05
C GLY A 168 14.77 6.92 -14.89
N CYS A 169 13.52 6.80 -14.46
CA CYS A 169 12.41 6.19 -15.21
C CYS A 169 12.57 4.69 -15.53
N ASP A 170 13.56 4.01 -14.96
CA ASP A 170 13.93 2.63 -15.26
C ASP A 170 13.56 1.64 -14.14
N SER A 171 13.93 0.39 -14.30
CA SER A 171 13.66 -0.67 -13.33
C SER A 171 14.42 -0.48 -12.02
N MET A 172 15.59 0.16 -12.05
CA MET A 172 16.38 0.45 -10.85
C MET A 172 15.68 1.52 -10.00
N ASP A 173 15.17 2.57 -10.63
CA ASP A 173 14.41 3.61 -9.93
C ASP A 173 13.11 3.07 -9.33
N ARG A 174 12.43 2.15 -10.03
CA ARG A 174 11.26 1.44 -9.46
C ARG A 174 11.64 0.64 -8.21
N TYR A 175 12.77 -0.07 -8.23
CA TYR A 175 13.29 -0.78 -7.07
C TYR A 175 13.57 0.18 -5.90
N TYR A 176 14.27 1.28 -6.14
CA TYR A 176 14.54 2.27 -5.09
C TYR A 176 13.29 2.97 -4.57
N CYS A 177 12.26 3.19 -5.38
CA CYS A 177 10.98 3.70 -4.90
C CYS A 177 10.39 2.76 -3.83
N HIS A 178 10.33 1.45 -4.09
CA HIS A 178 9.82 0.47 -3.13
C HIS A 178 10.64 0.45 -1.82
N ILE A 179 11.97 0.48 -1.93
CA ILE A 179 12.86 0.53 -0.74
C ILE A 179 12.61 1.78 0.10
N LYS A 180 12.54 2.94 -0.53
CA LYS A 180 12.36 4.21 0.19
C LYS A 180 10.95 4.32 0.78
N GLU A 181 9.94 3.76 0.12
CA GLU A 181 8.58 3.71 0.64
C GLU A 181 8.46 2.82 1.89
N LEU A 182 9.28 1.77 2.05
CA LEU A 182 9.34 1.02 3.31
C LEU A 182 9.68 1.91 4.50
N TYR A 183 10.67 2.81 4.34
CA TYR A 183 11.02 3.76 5.41
C TYR A 183 9.87 4.72 5.71
N GLN A 184 9.14 5.19 4.69
CA GLN A 184 8.00 6.08 4.90
C GLN A 184 6.84 5.36 5.61
N SER A 185 6.56 4.12 5.24
CA SER A 185 5.55 3.31 5.92
C SER A 185 5.89 3.09 7.40
N LEU A 186 7.17 2.78 7.71
CA LEU A 186 7.61 2.67 9.10
C LEU A 186 7.47 3.99 9.85
N ASN A 187 7.82 5.13 9.22
CA ASN A 187 7.67 6.45 9.83
C ASN A 187 6.20 6.78 10.16
N ILE A 188 5.27 6.45 9.26
CA ILE A 188 3.83 6.66 9.48
C ILE A 188 3.35 5.81 10.66
N ILE A 189 3.69 4.51 10.68
CA ILE A 189 3.30 3.59 11.76
C ILE A 189 3.82 4.09 13.11
N GLU A 190 5.10 4.48 13.18
CA GLU A 190 5.73 4.95 14.44
C GLU A 190 5.09 6.22 14.99
N GLN A 191 4.57 7.12 14.16
CA GLN A 191 3.85 8.32 14.59
C GLN A 191 2.47 8.00 15.18
N LEU A 192 1.81 6.94 14.69
CA LEU A 192 0.44 6.62 15.05
C LEU A 192 0.32 5.60 16.17
N ILE A 193 1.24 4.64 16.27
CA ILE A 193 1.09 3.45 17.10
C ILE A 193 0.97 3.73 18.60
N ASP A 194 1.56 4.83 19.08
CA ASP A 194 1.48 5.25 20.48
C ASP A 194 0.26 6.10 20.82
N ASN A 195 -0.42 6.58 19.79
CA ASN A 195 -1.48 7.57 19.91
C ASN A 195 -2.87 7.03 19.55
N ILE A 196 -3.04 5.70 19.48
CA ILE A 196 -4.34 5.10 19.16
C ILE A 196 -5.33 5.45 20.26
N PRO A 197 -6.40 6.22 19.97
CA PRO A 197 -7.37 6.63 20.99
C PRO A 197 -8.21 5.44 21.46
N GLU A 198 -8.78 5.54 22.65
CA GLU A 198 -9.85 4.65 23.11
C GLU A 198 -11.15 4.96 22.35
N GLY A 199 -11.99 3.94 22.16
CA GLY A 199 -13.27 4.10 21.49
C GLY A 199 -13.72 2.85 20.77
N ASP A 200 -14.82 2.95 20.05
CA ASP A 200 -15.37 1.84 19.29
C ASP A 200 -14.59 1.61 17.98
N PHE A 201 -14.28 0.34 17.73
CA PHE A 201 -13.65 -0.11 16.46
C PHE A 201 -14.67 -0.37 15.35
N TYR A 202 -15.97 -0.27 15.66
CA TYR A 202 -17.07 -0.50 14.73
C TYR A 202 -18.29 0.35 15.04
N VAL A 203 -18.75 1.13 14.07
CA VAL A 203 -20.01 1.88 14.11
C VAL A 203 -21.11 1.00 13.55
N LYS A 204 -22.06 0.62 14.39
CA LYS A 204 -23.14 -0.32 14.04
C LYS A 204 -23.94 0.15 12.82
N GLN A 205 -23.98 -0.67 11.79
CA GLN A 205 -24.72 -0.42 10.56
C GLN A 205 -26.05 -1.18 10.53
N LYS A 206 -26.98 -0.69 9.71
CA LYS A 206 -28.22 -1.42 9.42
C LYS A 206 -27.91 -2.74 8.73
N PRO A 207 -28.67 -3.82 8.99
CA PRO A 207 -28.45 -5.11 8.35
C PRO A 207 -28.55 -5.08 6.82
N ILE A 208 -29.38 -4.18 6.29
CA ILE A 208 -29.53 -3.97 4.85
C ILE A 208 -28.88 -2.63 4.52
N ILE A 209 -27.81 -2.71 3.77
CA ILE A 209 -27.08 -1.55 3.26
C ILE A 209 -27.78 -1.08 1.99
N LYS A 210 -28.13 0.22 1.97
CA LYS A 210 -28.65 0.90 0.78
C LYS A 210 -27.89 2.21 0.64
N VAL A 211 -27.20 2.36 -0.47
CA VAL A 211 -26.57 3.61 -0.85
C VAL A 211 -27.64 4.50 -1.50
N PRO A 212 -27.79 5.78 -1.12
CA PRO A 212 -28.72 6.70 -1.78
C PRO A 212 -28.54 6.73 -3.30
N GLU A 213 -29.46 7.34 -4.01
CA GLU A 213 -29.30 7.59 -5.44
C GLU A 213 -28.16 8.58 -5.67
N GLY A 214 -27.20 8.22 -6.55
CA GLY A 214 -26.04 9.05 -6.84
C GLY A 214 -24.90 8.29 -7.50
N GLN A 215 -23.82 9.01 -7.72
CA GLN A 215 -22.59 8.49 -8.32
C GLN A 215 -21.40 8.92 -7.46
N TRP A 216 -20.52 7.98 -7.15
CA TRP A 216 -19.32 8.21 -6.36
C TRP A 216 -18.12 7.57 -7.03
N TYR A 217 -16.99 8.22 -6.92
CA TYR A 217 -15.69 7.64 -7.21
C TYR A 217 -14.78 7.86 -6.00
N PHE A 218 -14.22 6.79 -5.50
CA PHE A 218 -13.28 6.83 -4.40
C PHE A 218 -12.06 6.01 -4.77
N SER A 219 -10.88 6.50 -4.38
CA SER A 219 -9.63 5.79 -4.63
C SER A 219 -8.73 5.79 -3.40
N VAL A 220 -7.95 4.73 -3.26
CA VAL A 220 -6.94 4.55 -2.22
C VAL A 220 -5.61 4.20 -2.88
N GLU A 221 -4.51 4.50 -2.19
CA GLU A 221 -3.18 4.13 -2.66
C GLU A 221 -2.83 2.73 -2.19
N GLY A 222 -2.89 1.76 -3.07
CA GLY A 222 -2.33 0.44 -2.84
C GLY A 222 -0.80 0.45 -2.99
N ALA A 223 -0.14 -0.65 -2.61
CA ALA A 223 1.31 -0.77 -2.70
C ALA A 223 1.86 -0.65 -4.15
N SER A 224 1.08 -1.05 -5.14
CA SER A 224 1.45 -0.97 -6.57
C SER A 224 0.80 0.20 -7.30
N GLY A 225 0.09 1.10 -6.60
CA GLY A 225 -0.54 2.29 -7.15
C GLY A 225 -2.00 2.47 -6.75
N GLU A 226 -2.67 3.40 -7.42
CA GLU A 226 -4.05 3.77 -7.13
C GLU A 226 -5.02 2.62 -7.44
N PHE A 227 -5.82 2.25 -6.45
CA PHE A 227 -7.00 1.40 -6.61
C PHE A 227 -8.25 2.25 -6.49
N GLY A 228 -9.09 2.25 -7.51
CA GLY A 228 -10.30 3.08 -7.56
C GLY A 228 -11.57 2.27 -7.71
N VAL A 229 -12.65 2.76 -7.11
CA VAL A 229 -14.00 2.19 -7.25
C VAL A 229 -14.98 3.28 -7.65
N TYR A 230 -15.62 3.08 -8.79
CA TYR A 230 -16.78 3.88 -9.21
C TYR A 230 -18.05 3.13 -8.87
N LEU A 231 -18.98 3.79 -8.22
CA LEU A 231 -20.28 3.27 -7.82
C LEU A 231 -21.39 4.17 -8.34
N HIS A 232 -22.37 3.59 -9.04
CA HIS A 232 -23.63 4.24 -9.38
C HIS A 232 -24.78 3.50 -8.69
N SER A 233 -25.48 4.19 -7.81
CA SER A 233 -26.65 3.70 -7.08
C SER A 233 -27.94 4.37 -7.56
N LYS A 234 -29.03 3.60 -7.57
CA LYS A 234 -30.42 4.08 -7.76
C LYS A 234 -31.24 3.98 -6.47
N GLY A 235 -30.57 3.84 -5.31
CA GLY A 235 -31.25 3.67 -4.02
C GLY A 235 -31.73 2.25 -3.72
N ASP A 236 -31.40 1.28 -4.55
CA ASP A 236 -31.76 -0.12 -4.37
C ASP A 236 -30.77 -0.88 -3.46
N LYS A 237 -31.06 -2.15 -3.16
CA LYS A 237 -30.19 -3.04 -2.39
C LYS A 237 -28.89 -3.43 -3.13
N SER A 238 -28.89 -3.30 -4.45
CA SER A 238 -27.75 -3.60 -5.32
C SER A 238 -27.37 -2.37 -6.12
N PRO A 239 -26.08 -2.15 -6.38
CA PRO A 239 -25.65 -1.04 -7.21
C PRO A 239 -26.16 -1.23 -8.65
N TYR A 240 -26.60 -0.14 -9.29
CA TYR A 240 -26.92 -0.15 -10.70
C TYR A 240 -25.70 -0.44 -11.57
N ARG A 241 -24.55 0.13 -11.19
CA ARG A 241 -23.25 -0.11 -11.85
C ARG A 241 -22.11 0.07 -10.85
N MET A 242 -21.15 -0.81 -10.96
CA MET A 242 -19.87 -0.70 -10.25
C MET A 242 -18.73 -0.96 -11.23
N LYS A 243 -17.67 -0.14 -11.14
CA LYS A 243 -16.42 -0.36 -11.86
C LYS A 243 -15.27 -0.30 -10.86
N MET A 244 -14.35 -1.22 -11.00
CA MET A 244 -13.08 -1.22 -10.27
C MET A 244 -11.95 -0.84 -11.21
N ARG A 245 -11.06 0.02 -10.77
CA ARG A 245 -9.80 0.33 -11.42
C ARG A 245 -8.68 -0.34 -10.62
N PRO A 246 -8.29 -1.57 -10.99
CA PRO A 246 -7.15 -2.21 -10.36
C PRO A 246 -5.85 -1.61 -10.91
N MET A 247 -4.86 -1.43 -10.03
CA MET A 247 -3.55 -0.89 -10.39
C MET A 247 -2.79 -1.73 -11.42
N GLY A 248 -2.92 -3.06 -11.37
CA GLY A 248 -2.24 -3.98 -12.28
C GLY A 248 -2.70 -3.89 -13.73
N LEU A 249 -3.95 -3.49 -14.00
CA LEU A 249 -4.49 -3.40 -15.36
C LEU A 249 -3.76 -2.33 -16.18
N THR A 250 -3.53 -1.16 -15.61
CA THR A 250 -2.82 -0.07 -16.27
C THR A 250 -1.35 -0.39 -16.48
N LEU A 251 -0.69 -1.04 -15.49
CA LEU A 251 0.68 -1.53 -15.63
C LEU A 251 0.81 -2.55 -16.76
N THR A 252 -0.13 -3.51 -16.86
CA THR A 252 -0.13 -4.49 -17.95
C THR A 252 -0.34 -3.83 -19.30
N GLY A 253 -1.21 -2.82 -19.39
CA GLY A 253 -1.41 -2.03 -20.61
C GLY A 253 -0.17 -1.25 -21.05
N ALA A 254 0.73 -0.93 -20.12
CA ALA A 254 1.97 -0.21 -20.39
C ALA A 254 3.18 -1.12 -20.69
N LEU A 255 3.03 -2.44 -20.73
CA LEU A 255 4.15 -3.36 -20.99
C LEU A 255 4.79 -3.15 -22.37
N ASP A 256 3.98 -2.91 -23.42
CA ASP A 256 4.52 -2.73 -24.78
C ASP A 256 5.53 -1.58 -24.88
N PRO A 257 5.27 -0.34 -24.42
CA PRO A 257 6.28 0.72 -24.42
C PRO A 257 7.47 0.43 -23.49
N MET A 258 7.29 -0.32 -22.40
CA MET A 258 8.40 -0.67 -21.50
C MET A 258 9.33 -1.73 -22.05
N LEU A 259 8.90 -2.53 -23.01
CA LEU A 259 9.68 -3.62 -23.62
C LEU A 259 10.36 -3.20 -24.94
N ARG A 260 10.13 -1.99 -25.40
CA ARG A 260 10.78 -1.40 -26.60
C ARG A 260 12.08 -0.70 -26.24
#